data_ee47b23f1cbad75670adb78aaa76a54c
#
_entry.id   ee47b23f1cbad75670adb78aaa76a54c
#
_cell.length_a   1.000
_cell.length_b   1.000
_cell.length_c   1.000
_cell.angle_alpha   90.00
_cell.angle_beta   90.00
_cell.angle_gamma   90.00
#
_symmetry.space_group_name_H-M   'P 1'
#
loop_
_entity.id
_entity.type
_entity.pdbx_description
1 polymer ?
#
loop_
_entity_poly.entity_id
_entity_poly.type
_entity_poly.pdbx_seq_one_letter_code
_entity_poly.pdbx_strand_id
1 'polypeptide(L)'
;FRRVLFQSTSSNDDGTISDIELPYIEKRSKDVGIAINAASNVNDVGKAFPGQPSVAHDSDIEGLKELAQVMKKNGAKAIVQIHHGGAQALPELTPDGDVVAPSAISLKSFGQQEEHDAREMTAEEIEQTIRDFGEATRRAIEAGFDGVEIHGANHYLIHQFVSPYYNRRNDVWADNYKFPVAVIDEVVKAKKAHAYDDFIIGYRLSPEEAESPGISMEITEELIHQIANKPLDYIHVSLMDVNSVTREGKYKGENRLKLIHQWINGRMPLIGIGSVFTAEDALNAVENIGVEFVALGREILLDYDFVAKIKEGREDEIINAFDPNREDQHYLTPNLWEQFNQGFYPLPRKDK
;
A
#
# COMPACT_ATOMS: atom_id res chain seq x y z
N PHE A 1 11.64 16.69 3.23
CA PHE A 1 11.14 15.60 2.38
C PHE A 1 10.82 14.38 3.24
N ARG A 2 9.54 14.03 3.36
CA ARG A 2 9.06 12.87 4.13
C ARG A 2 8.55 11.85 3.12
N ARG A 3 9.08 10.62 3.11
CA ARG A 3 8.92 9.65 2.00
C ARG A 3 8.64 8.24 2.48
N VAL A 4 7.99 7.47 1.58
CA VAL A 4 7.43 6.14 1.82
C VAL A 4 7.98 5.15 0.80
N LEU A 5 8.44 3.99 1.27
CA LEU A 5 8.96 2.88 0.45
C LEU A 5 7.83 1.95 0.01
N PHE A 6 7.98 1.28 -1.16
CA PHE A 6 6.97 0.40 -1.71
C PHE A 6 7.52 -0.90 -2.31
N GLN A 7 6.85 -2.00 -1.99
CA GLN A 7 6.91 -3.38 -2.48
C GLN A 7 8.30 -4.00 -2.70
N SER A 8 8.64 -4.97 -1.83
CA SER A 8 9.49 -6.09 -2.22
C SER A 8 8.61 -7.34 -2.35
N THR A 9 8.80 -8.13 -3.39
CA THR A 9 8.28 -9.49 -3.57
C THR A 9 9.40 -10.48 -3.26
N SER A 10 10.13 -10.24 -2.16
CA SER A 10 11.40 -10.91 -1.88
C SER A 10 11.39 -11.65 -0.55
N SER A 11 10.26 -11.71 0.15
CA SER A 11 10.08 -12.60 1.28
C SER A 11 10.04 -14.06 0.83
N ASN A 12 10.21 -14.99 1.75
CA ASN A 12 10.16 -16.42 1.48
C ASN A 12 8.73 -16.84 1.04
N ASP A 13 8.61 -18.00 0.40
CA ASP A 13 7.32 -18.50 -0.10
C ASP A 13 6.26 -18.67 1.00
N ASP A 14 6.68 -18.96 2.23
CA ASP A 14 5.81 -19.05 3.40
C ASP A 14 5.39 -17.67 3.97
N GLY A 15 5.99 -16.59 3.47
CA GLY A 15 5.75 -15.21 3.91
C GLY A 15 6.68 -14.73 5.03
N THR A 16 7.62 -15.56 5.49
CA THR A 16 8.65 -15.13 6.44
C THR A 16 9.65 -14.17 5.78
N ILE A 17 10.20 -13.26 6.56
CA ILE A 17 11.19 -12.29 6.07
C ILE A 17 12.46 -13.02 5.61
N SER A 18 12.97 -12.66 4.43
CA SER A 18 14.17 -13.28 3.87
C SER A 18 15.43 -12.46 4.17
N ASP A 19 16.57 -13.15 4.33
CA ASP A 19 17.88 -12.49 4.48
C ASP A 19 18.26 -11.60 3.27
N ILE A 20 17.71 -11.90 2.10
CA ILE A 20 18.01 -11.17 0.86
C ILE A 20 17.33 -9.81 0.83
N GLU A 21 16.13 -9.67 1.43
CA GLU A 21 15.41 -8.40 1.40
C GLU A 21 15.91 -7.39 2.44
N LEU A 22 16.50 -7.82 3.57
CA LEU A 22 16.92 -6.93 4.62
C LEU A 22 17.94 -5.87 4.16
N PRO A 23 19.03 -6.21 3.45
CA PRO A 23 19.98 -5.20 2.94
C PRO A 23 19.37 -4.27 1.90
N TYR A 24 18.44 -4.78 1.07
CA TYR A 24 17.68 -4.00 0.09
C TYR A 24 16.84 -2.94 0.79
N ILE A 25 16.12 -3.31 1.85
CA ILE A 25 15.25 -2.42 2.62
C ILE A 25 16.07 -1.42 3.42
N GLU A 26 17.19 -1.84 4.04
CA GLU A 26 18.08 -0.93 4.77
C GLU A 26 18.54 0.26 3.92
N LYS A 27 18.99 -0.02 2.69
CA LYS A 27 19.43 1.05 1.78
C LYS A 27 18.30 2.05 1.47
N ARG A 28 17.10 1.56 1.24
CA ARG A 28 15.95 2.39 0.85
C ARG A 28 15.27 3.10 2.01
N SER A 29 15.48 2.62 3.23
CA SER A 29 14.97 3.26 4.45
C SER A 29 15.89 4.38 4.95
N LYS A 30 17.04 4.58 4.31
CA LYS A 30 17.96 5.66 4.62
C LYS A 30 17.42 7.00 4.10
N ASP A 31 17.63 8.06 4.84
CA ASP A 31 17.26 9.45 4.50
C ASP A 31 15.76 9.72 4.30
N VAL A 32 14.88 8.74 4.51
CA VAL A 32 13.42 8.91 4.48
C VAL A 32 12.87 9.16 5.88
N GLY A 33 11.72 9.84 5.98
CA GLY A 33 11.04 10.05 7.27
C GLY A 33 10.18 8.85 7.68
N ILE A 34 9.59 8.18 6.69
CA ILE A 34 8.74 7.00 6.87
C ILE A 34 9.16 5.95 5.84
N ALA A 35 9.38 4.72 6.29
CA ALA A 35 9.54 3.56 5.45
C ALA A 35 8.29 2.66 5.64
N ILE A 36 7.61 2.32 4.54
CA ILE A 36 6.48 1.39 4.55
C ILE A 36 6.94 0.12 3.84
N ASN A 37 6.79 -1.05 4.47
CA ASN A 37 7.15 -2.31 3.85
C ASN A 37 6.16 -2.73 2.75
N ALA A 38 6.43 -3.86 2.10
CA ALA A 38 5.48 -4.49 1.18
C ALA A 38 4.17 -4.88 1.90
N ALA A 39 3.08 -4.94 1.13
CA ALA A 39 1.77 -5.35 1.63
C ALA A 39 1.85 -6.75 2.26
N SER A 40 1.65 -6.84 3.58
CA SER A 40 1.75 -8.07 4.36
C SER A 40 0.35 -8.64 4.61
N ASN A 41 0.11 -9.90 4.28
CA ASN A 41 -1.21 -10.52 4.46
C ASN A 41 -1.54 -10.71 5.95
N VAL A 42 -2.78 -10.36 6.31
CA VAL A 42 -3.29 -10.46 7.70
C VAL A 42 -3.79 -11.85 8.07
N ASN A 43 -4.07 -12.69 7.07
CA ASN A 43 -4.43 -14.10 7.19
C ASN A 43 -4.07 -14.85 5.91
N ASP A 44 -4.14 -16.19 5.92
CA ASP A 44 -3.66 -17.03 4.82
C ASP A 44 -4.51 -16.90 3.54
N VAL A 45 -5.82 -16.67 3.67
CA VAL A 45 -6.72 -16.49 2.52
C VAL A 45 -6.54 -15.12 1.84
N GLY A 46 -5.79 -14.22 2.47
CA GLY A 46 -5.49 -12.88 1.93
C GLY A 46 -4.19 -12.79 1.12
N LYS A 47 -3.47 -13.89 0.88
CA LYS A 47 -2.18 -13.88 0.18
C LYS A 47 -2.38 -13.69 -1.33
N ALA A 48 -1.82 -12.61 -1.89
CA ALA A 48 -2.14 -12.14 -3.25
C ALA A 48 -0.99 -12.31 -4.26
N PHE A 49 0.25 -12.54 -3.82
CA PHE A 49 1.39 -12.68 -4.72
C PHE A 49 2.54 -13.48 -4.07
N PRO A 50 3.37 -14.17 -4.87
CA PRO A 50 4.57 -14.87 -4.40
C PRO A 50 5.56 -13.88 -3.73
N GLY A 51 6.22 -14.34 -2.68
CA GLY A 51 7.16 -13.48 -1.92
C GLY A 51 6.49 -12.34 -1.17
N GLN A 52 5.19 -12.42 -0.91
CA GLN A 52 4.46 -11.49 -0.04
C GLN A 52 4.81 -11.76 1.41
N PRO A 53 5.24 -10.74 2.20
CA PRO A 53 5.46 -10.91 3.62
C PRO A 53 4.15 -11.19 4.36
N SER A 54 4.24 -11.94 5.46
CA SER A 54 3.13 -12.28 6.34
C SER A 54 3.16 -11.48 7.64
N VAL A 55 1.97 -11.17 8.16
CA VAL A 55 1.71 -10.70 9.53
C VAL A 55 0.54 -11.48 10.13
N ALA A 56 0.27 -12.68 9.55
CA ALA A 56 -0.89 -13.51 9.85
C ALA A 56 -0.73 -14.33 11.14
N HIS A 57 0.51 -14.66 11.53
CA HIS A 57 0.80 -15.59 12.62
C HIS A 57 1.76 -15.00 13.66
N ASP A 58 1.66 -15.48 14.90
CA ASP A 58 2.60 -15.05 15.95
C ASP A 58 4.03 -15.52 15.67
N SER A 59 4.20 -16.59 14.88
CA SER A 59 5.50 -17.03 14.37
C SER A 59 6.19 -16.00 13.48
N ASP A 60 5.46 -15.06 12.89
CA ASP A 60 6.02 -14.03 12.00
C ASP A 60 6.73 -12.90 12.78
N ILE A 61 6.40 -12.77 14.09
CA ILE A 61 6.85 -11.65 14.93
C ILE A 61 8.37 -11.49 14.93
N GLU A 62 9.14 -12.59 15.03
CA GLU A 62 10.60 -12.49 15.13
C GLU A 62 11.21 -11.95 13.82
N GLY A 63 10.81 -12.45 12.64
CA GLY A 63 11.25 -11.93 11.35
C GLY A 63 10.80 -10.48 11.12
N LEU A 64 9.56 -10.16 11.50
CA LEU A 64 9.03 -8.79 11.44
C LEU A 64 9.81 -7.83 12.35
N LYS A 65 10.32 -8.30 13.49
CA LYS A 65 11.16 -7.50 14.39
C LYS A 65 12.52 -7.17 13.77
N GLU A 66 13.14 -8.12 13.08
CA GLU A 66 14.36 -7.87 12.31
C GLU A 66 14.12 -6.84 11.21
N LEU A 67 13.02 -6.97 10.48
CA LEU A 67 12.60 -6.02 9.45
C LEU A 67 12.41 -4.61 10.04
N ALA A 68 11.67 -4.48 11.13
CA ALA A 68 11.45 -3.20 11.79
C ALA A 68 12.76 -2.54 12.26
N GLN A 69 13.71 -3.32 12.79
CA GLN A 69 15.02 -2.84 13.20
C GLN A 69 15.82 -2.30 12.02
N VAL A 70 15.84 -3.02 10.91
CA VAL A 70 16.53 -2.62 9.69
C VAL A 70 15.91 -1.35 9.11
N MET A 71 14.60 -1.24 9.05
CA MET A 71 13.90 -0.04 8.57
C MET A 71 14.21 1.20 9.42
N LYS A 72 14.34 1.03 10.74
CA LYS A 72 14.61 2.12 11.69
C LYS A 72 16.07 2.47 11.84
N LYS A 73 16.98 1.67 11.34
CA LYS A 73 18.44 1.79 11.56
C LYS A 73 18.99 3.19 11.26
N ASN A 74 18.41 3.88 10.27
CA ASN A 74 18.84 5.21 9.83
C ASN A 74 17.84 6.31 10.23
N GLY A 75 16.95 6.07 11.19
CA GLY A 75 16.06 7.07 11.78
C GLY A 75 14.70 7.20 11.10
N ALA A 76 14.36 6.37 10.12
CA ALA A 76 13.01 6.31 9.55
C ALA A 76 12.01 5.73 10.56
N LYS A 77 10.75 6.14 10.48
CA LYS A 77 9.63 5.44 11.11
C LYS A 77 9.28 4.21 10.29
N ALA A 78 9.26 3.04 10.92
CA ALA A 78 8.94 1.78 10.28
C ALA A 78 7.43 1.50 10.35
N ILE A 79 6.80 1.36 9.19
CA ILE A 79 5.35 1.08 9.06
C ILE A 79 5.17 -0.25 8.33
N VAL A 80 4.39 -1.16 8.90
CA VAL A 80 3.96 -2.36 8.16
C VAL A 80 2.62 -2.09 7.47
N GLN A 81 2.56 -2.36 6.15
CA GLN A 81 1.31 -2.26 5.40
C GLN A 81 0.52 -3.56 5.55
N ILE A 82 -0.62 -3.50 6.25
CA ILE A 82 -1.50 -4.65 6.51
C ILE A 82 -2.55 -4.79 5.41
N HIS A 83 -2.73 -6.01 4.89
CA HIS A 83 -3.34 -6.26 3.60
C HIS A 83 -4.15 -7.57 3.57
N HIS A 84 -5.16 -7.62 2.71
CA HIS A 84 -5.87 -8.83 2.33
C HIS A 84 -6.22 -8.77 0.85
N GLY A 85 -5.83 -9.78 0.07
CA GLY A 85 -5.97 -9.82 -1.39
C GLY A 85 -7.42 -9.76 -1.87
N GLY A 86 -8.35 -10.37 -1.11
CA GLY A 86 -9.72 -10.52 -1.58
C GLY A 86 -9.76 -11.29 -2.90
N ALA A 87 -10.56 -10.84 -3.85
CA ALA A 87 -10.65 -11.44 -5.18
C ALA A 87 -9.32 -11.45 -5.96
N GLN A 88 -8.35 -10.62 -5.59
CA GLN A 88 -7.02 -10.59 -6.20
C GLN A 88 -6.04 -11.60 -5.56
N ALA A 89 -6.44 -12.34 -4.51
CA ALA A 89 -5.64 -13.43 -3.98
C ALA A 89 -5.46 -14.52 -5.05
N LEU A 90 -4.33 -15.23 -4.99
CA LEU A 90 -4.02 -16.28 -5.96
C LEU A 90 -4.43 -17.64 -5.39
N PRO A 91 -5.23 -18.45 -6.13
CA PRO A 91 -5.67 -19.77 -5.65
C PRO A 91 -4.51 -20.68 -5.21
N GLU A 92 -3.37 -20.62 -5.90
CA GLU A 92 -2.19 -21.41 -5.57
C GLU A 92 -1.48 -20.97 -4.27
N LEU A 93 -1.83 -19.80 -3.73
CA LEU A 93 -1.24 -19.24 -2.50
C LEU A 93 -2.21 -19.25 -1.31
N THR A 94 -3.48 -19.59 -1.55
CA THR A 94 -4.51 -19.66 -0.51
C THR A 94 -4.77 -21.11 -0.08
N PRO A 95 -5.17 -21.35 1.17
CA PRO A 95 -5.54 -22.70 1.60
C PRO A 95 -6.67 -23.29 0.73
N ASP A 96 -6.49 -24.52 0.27
CA ASP A 96 -7.45 -25.25 -0.57
C ASP A 96 -7.87 -24.51 -1.88
N GLY A 97 -7.12 -23.50 -2.29
CA GLY A 97 -7.46 -22.65 -3.44
C GLY A 97 -8.66 -21.71 -3.19
N ASP A 98 -9.02 -21.49 -1.93
CA ASP A 98 -10.21 -20.71 -1.55
C ASP A 98 -9.94 -19.20 -1.65
N VAL A 99 -10.50 -18.56 -2.68
CA VAL A 99 -10.43 -17.12 -2.90
C VAL A 99 -11.78 -16.49 -2.56
N VAL A 100 -11.74 -15.39 -1.79
CA VAL A 100 -12.93 -14.74 -1.25
C VAL A 100 -13.04 -13.28 -1.70
N ALA A 101 -14.27 -12.79 -1.80
CA ALA A 101 -14.59 -11.41 -2.20
C ALA A 101 -15.86 -10.91 -1.47
N PRO A 102 -16.17 -9.59 -1.52
CA PRO A 102 -17.45 -9.09 -0.99
C PRO A 102 -18.66 -9.78 -1.62
N SER A 103 -18.62 -10.00 -2.94
CA SER A 103 -19.61 -10.80 -3.69
C SER A 103 -18.91 -11.68 -4.70
N ALA A 104 -19.52 -12.80 -5.06
CA ALA A 104 -18.93 -13.74 -6.03
C ALA A 104 -18.59 -13.06 -7.36
N ILE A 105 -17.36 -13.29 -7.84
CA ILE A 105 -16.84 -12.70 -9.07
C ILE A 105 -15.77 -13.60 -9.69
N SER A 106 -15.74 -13.64 -11.04
CA SER A 106 -14.64 -14.23 -11.80
C SER A 106 -13.78 -13.11 -12.38
N LEU A 107 -12.48 -13.21 -12.22
CA LEU A 107 -11.53 -12.20 -12.72
C LEU A 107 -10.12 -12.77 -12.94
N LYS A 108 -9.29 -11.99 -13.62
CA LYS A 108 -7.85 -12.23 -13.70
C LYS A 108 -7.14 -11.41 -12.63
N SER A 109 -6.43 -12.07 -11.73
CA SER A 109 -5.55 -11.36 -10.79
C SER A 109 -4.37 -10.72 -11.51
N PHE A 110 -3.76 -9.72 -10.85
CA PHE A 110 -2.64 -9.00 -11.41
C PHE A 110 -1.49 -9.94 -11.83
N GLY A 111 -1.08 -9.83 -13.10
CA GLY A 111 -0.01 -10.65 -13.69
C GLY A 111 -0.43 -12.06 -14.11
N GLN A 112 -1.67 -12.48 -13.87
CA GLN A 112 -2.17 -13.79 -14.27
C GLN A 112 -2.73 -13.79 -15.69
N GLN A 113 -2.66 -14.96 -16.37
CA GLN A 113 -3.20 -15.15 -17.72
C GLN A 113 -4.61 -15.74 -17.67
N GLU A 114 -4.90 -16.54 -16.66
CA GLU A 114 -6.17 -17.25 -16.49
C GLU A 114 -7.09 -16.54 -15.49
N GLU A 115 -8.38 -16.68 -15.69
CA GLU A 115 -9.40 -16.24 -14.73
C GLU A 115 -9.54 -17.27 -13.62
N HIS A 116 -9.88 -16.80 -12.43
CA HIS A 116 -10.31 -17.65 -11.33
C HIS A 116 -11.57 -17.06 -10.68
N ASP A 117 -12.26 -17.91 -9.94
CA ASP A 117 -13.46 -17.56 -9.22
C ASP A 117 -13.14 -17.18 -7.78
N ALA A 118 -13.69 -16.06 -7.34
CA ALA A 118 -13.74 -15.69 -5.92
C ALA A 118 -15.19 -15.84 -5.43
N ARG A 119 -15.38 -16.58 -4.35
CA ARG A 119 -16.70 -16.73 -3.74
C ARG A 119 -17.07 -15.55 -2.84
N GLU A 120 -18.36 -15.38 -2.60
CA GLU A 120 -18.82 -14.40 -1.62
C GLU A 120 -18.43 -14.82 -0.19
N MET A 121 -17.91 -13.86 0.60
CA MET A 121 -17.64 -14.04 2.03
C MET A 121 -18.93 -14.16 2.82
N THR A 122 -18.96 -15.04 3.81
CA THR A 122 -20.00 -15.04 4.84
C THR A 122 -19.83 -13.84 5.78
N ALA A 123 -20.89 -13.52 6.55
CA ALA A 123 -20.80 -12.44 7.55
C ALA A 123 -19.75 -12.76 8.64
N GLU A 124 -19.64 -14.03 9.04
CA GLU A 124 -18.67 -14.50 10.02
C GLU A 124 -17.23 -14.37 9.53
N GLU A 125 -16.97 -14.65 8.23
CA GLU A 125 -15.66 -14.47 7.60
C GLU A 125 -15.27 -12.99 7.53
N ILE A 126 -16.23 -12.11 7.21
CA ILE A 126 -16.02 -10.66 7.22
C ILE A 126 -15.62 -10.19 8.62
N GLU A 127 -16.38 -10.58 9.64
CA GLU A 127 -16.08 -10.23 11.03
C GLU A 127 -14.74 -10.82 11.51
N GLN A 128 -14.40 -12.04 11.08
CA GLN A 128 -13.11 -12.63 11.40
C GLN A 128 -11.98 -11.86 10.73
N THR A 129 -12.11 -11.50 9.45
CA THR A 129 -11.11 -10.70 8.74
C THR A 129 -10.89 -9.34 9.40
N ILE A 130 -11.95 -8.69 9.91
CA ILE A 130 -11.80 -7.45 10.70
C ILE A 130 -10.94 -7.70 11.94
N ARG A 131 -11.19 -8.80 12.69
CA ARG A 131 -10.35 -9.19 13.85
C ARG A 131 -8.91 -9.48 13.44
N ASP A 132 -8.68 -10.09 12.28
CA ASP A 132 -7.34 -10.41 11.77
C ASP A 132 -6.53 -9.14 11.50
N PHE A 133 -7.14 -8.03 11.03
CA PHE A 133 -6.49 -6.72 10.95
C PHE A 133 -6.08 -6.18 12.33
N GLY A 134 -6.90 -6.40 13.36
CA GLY A 134 -6.56 -6.08 14.75
C GLY A 134 -5.38 -6.89 15.26
N GLU A 135 -5.38 -8.21 15.04
CA GLU A 135 -4.29 -9.10 15.42
C GLU A 135 -2.99 -8.79 14.66
N ALA A 136 -3.07 -8.48 13.36
CA ALA A 136 -1.94 -8.00 12.58
C ALA A 136 -1.34 -6.71 13.19
N THR A 137 -2.19 -5.81 13.66
CA THR A 137 -1.74 -4.58 14.36
C THR A 137 -1.06 -4.91 15.68
N ARG A 138 -1.58 -5.86 16.49
CA ARG A 138 -0.93 -6.34 17.72
C ARG A 138 0.47 -6.88 17.41
N ARG A 139 0.59 -7.76 16.39
CA ARG A 139 1.88 -8.33 15.99
C ARG A 139 2.87 -7.27 15.54
N ALA A 140 2.41 -6.26 14.78
CA ALA A 140 3.23 -5.13 14.38
C ALA A 140 3.78 -4.35 15.58
N ILE A 141 2.94 -4.11 16.61
CA ILE A 141 3.36 -3.46 17.86
C ILE A 141 4.41 -4.32 18.58
N GLU A 142 4.17 -5.62 18.75
CA GLU A 142 5.09 -6.57 19.40
C GLU A 142 6.42 -6.71 18.64
N ALA A 143 6.40 -6.67 17.31
CA ALA A 143 7.58 -6.65 16.46
C ALA A 143 8.34 -5.31 16.52
N GLY A 144 7.77 -4.28 17.14
CA GLY A 144 8.43 -2.99 17.33
C GLY A 144 8.35 -2.05 16.12
N PHE A 145 7.38 -2.19 15.24
CA PHE A 145 7.06 -1.17 14.24
C PHE A 145 6.57 0.11 14.90
N ASP A 146 6.76 1.25 14.24
CA ASP A 146 6.24 2.54 14.68
C ASP A 146 4.78 2.75 14.26
N GLY A 147 4.23 1.88 13.39
CA GLY A 147 2.85 1.97 12.94
C GLY A 147 2.43 0.91 11.93
N VAL A 148 1.16 1.01 11.53
CA VAL A 148 0.56 0.22 10.44
C VAL A 148 -0.06 1.14 9.39
N GLU A 149 -0.05 0.71 8.13
CA GLU A 149 -0.86 1.32 7.07
C GLU A 149 -1.92 0.32 6.60
N ILE A 150 -3.18 0.68 6.73
CA ILE A 150 -4.32 -0.13 6.28
C ILE A 150 -4.43 -0.02 4.76
N HIS A 151 -4.31 -1.14 4.05
CA HIS A 151 -4.32 -1.16 2.59
C HIS A 151 -5.73 -1.21 2.02
N GLY A 152 -6.35 -0.05 1.80
CA GLY A 152 -7.68 0.11 1.18
C GLY A 152 -7.63 0.53 -0.29
N ALA A 153 -6.62 0.10 -1.07
CA ALA A 153 -6.38 0.54 -2.44
C ALA A 153 -6.20 -0.65 -3.41
N ASN A 154 -6.03 -0.35 -4.70
CA ASN A 154 -5.50 -1.25 -5.74
C ASN A 154 -6.31 -2.53 -5.93
N HIS A 155 -7.63 -2.46 -5.88
CA HIS A 155 -8.57 -3.57 -6.09
C HIS A 155 -8.43 -4.74 -5.09
N TYR A 156 -7.81 -4.51 -3.91
CA TYR A 156 -7.72 -5.49 -2.84
C TYR A 156 -8.95 -5.43 -1.91
N LEU A 157 -9.06 -6.29 -0.92
CA LEU A 157 -10.33 -6.56 -0.22
C LEU A 157 -11.04 -5.30 0.29
N ILE A 158 -10.36 -4.39 0.97
CA ILE A 158 -10.99 -3.17 1.51
C ILE A 158 -11.49 -2.27 0.37
N HIS A 159 -10.69 -2.10 -0.70
CA HIS A 159 -11.12 -1.41 -1.91
C HIS A 159 -12.36 -2.08 -2.53
N GLN A 160 -12.37 -3.44 -2.59
CA GLN A 160 -13.48 -4.20 -3.14
C GLN A 160 -14.79 -3.97 -2.36
N PHE A 161 -14.73 -3.79 -1.04
CA PHE A 161 -15.92 -3.44 -0.25
C PHE A 161 -16.42 -2.03 -0.54
N VAL A 162 -15.54 -1.08 -0.85
CA VAL A 162 -15.92 0.29 -1.25
C VAL A 162 -16.50 0.32 -2.66
N SER A 163 -16.05 -0.57 -3.54
CA SER A 163 -16.41 -0.57 -4.96
C SER A 163 -17.79 -1.19 -5.24
N PRO A 164 -18.70 -0.47 -5.89
CA PRO A 164 -19.98 -1.06 -6.34
C PRO A 164 -19.80 -2.11 -7.44
N TYR A 165 -18.64 -2.22 -8.08
CA TYR A 165 -18.30 -3.29 -9.01
C TYR A 165 -18.12 -4.62 -8.29
N TYR A 166 -17.43 -4.62 -7.14
CA TYR A 166 -17.15 -5.81 -6.35
C TYR A 166 -18.19 -6.09 -5.28
N ASN A 167 -18.70 -5.05 -4.59
CA ASN A 167 -19.67 -5.18 -3.52
C ASN A 167 -21.11 -5.04 -4.05
N ARG A 168 -21.74 -6.17 -4.30
CA ARG A 168 -23.14 -6.30 -4.76
C ARG A 168 -24.00 -7.05 -3.74
N ARG A 169 -23.59 -6.97 -2.47
CA ARG A 169 -24.30 -7.62 -1.35
C ARG A 169 -25.67 -6.99 -1.10
N ASN A 170 -26.50 -7.72 -0.36
CA ASN A 170 -27.83 -7.27 0.05
C ASN A 170 -28.07 -7.35 1.57
N ASP A 171 -26.98 -7.55 2.33
CA ASP A 171 -26.98 -7.57 3.78
C ASP A 171 -26.39 -6.26 4.35
N VAL A 172 -26.07 -6.26 5.65
CA VAL A 172 -25.50 -5.09 6.34
C VAL A 172 -24.13 -4.67 5.82
N TRP A 173 -23.45 -5.52 5.06
CA TRP A 173 -22.15 -5.26 4.44
C TRP A 173 -22.27 -4.72 3.01
N ALA A 174 -23.50 -4.50 2.53
CA ALA A 174 -23.77 -3.78 1.28
C ALA A 174 -23.42 -2.29 1.37
N ASP A 175 -23.33 -1.75 2.58
CA ASP A 175 -22.81 -0.40 2.82
C ASP A 175 -21.31 -0.34 2.50
N ASN A 176 -20.97 0.38 1.45
CA ASN A 176 -19.61 0.48 0.91
C ASN A 176 -18.58 1.01 1.91
N TYR A 177 -19.02 1.71 2.93
CA TYR A 177 -18.12 2.34 3.91
C TYR A 177 -18.02 1.57 5.23
N LYS A 178 -18.92 0.63 5.47
CA LYS A 178 -18.99 -0.11 6.73
C LYS A 178 -17.74 -0.95 7.00
N PHE A 179 -17.27 -1.70 6.00
CA PHE A 179 -16.10 -2.56 6.16
C PHE A 179 -14.81 -1.76 6.42
N PRO A 180 -14.42 -0.76 5.60
CA PRO A 180 -13.24 0.05 5.89
C PRO A 180 -13.30 0.73 7.25
N VAL A 181 -14.46 1.25 7.66
CA VAL A 181 -14.64 1.87 8.98
C VAL A 181 -14.47 0.86 10.10
N ALA A 182 -15.03 -0.35 9.97
CA ALA A 182 -14.90 -1.41 10.98
C ALA A 182 -13.43 -1.88 11.12
N VAL A 183 -12.69 -1.99 10.02
CA VAL A 183 -11.24 -2.31 10.04
C VAL A 183 -10.46 -1.21 10.77
N ILE A 184 -10.72 0.06 10.47
CA ILE A 184 -10.07 1.18 11.18
C ILE A 184 -10.36 1.11 12.66
N ASP A 185 -11.62 0.90 13.06
CA ASP A 185 -12.02 0.82 14.46
C ASP A 185 -11.34 -0.33 15.21
N GLU A 186 -11.18 -1.50 14.57
CA GLU A 186 -10.48 -2.63 15.18
C GLU A 186 -8.97 -2.40 15.31
N VAL A 187 -8.32 -1.78 14.30
CA VAL A 187 -6.91 -1.36 14.36
C VAL A 187 -6.69 -0.35 15.50
N VAL A 188 -7.57 0.64 15.63
CA VAL A 188 -7.54 1.62 16.74
C VAL A 188 -7.73 0.95 18.10
N LYS A 189 -8.61 -0.04 18.19
CA LYS A 189 -8.84 -0.84 19.40
C LYS A 189 -7.57 -1.62 19.77
N ALA A 190 -6.91 -2.26 18.81
CA ALA A 190 -5.66 -2.97 19.03
C ALA A 190 -4.54 -2.02 19.52
N LYS A 191 -4.37 -0.85 18.90
CA LYS A 191 -3.45 0.20 19.38
C LYS A 191 -3.72 0.55 20.84
N LYS A 192 -4.96 0.84 21.22
CA LYS A 192 -5.35 1.21 22.60
C LYS A 192 -5.10 0.07 23.60
N ALA A 193 -5.32 -1.18 23.21
CA ALA A 193 -5.13 -2.34 24.07
C ALA A 193 -3.65 -2.59 24.42
N HIS A 194 -2.73 -2.20 23.55
CA HIS A 194 -1.29 -2.38 23.73
C HIS A 194 -0.58 -1.13 24.24
N ALA A 195 -1.32 -0.07 24.62
CA ALA A 195 -0.84 1.16 25.27
C ALA A 195 0.29 1.89 24.52
N TYR A 196 0.22 1.94 23.18
CA TYR A 196 1.21 2.60 22.33
C TYR A 196 0.62 3.92 21.79
N ASP A 197 0.70 4.99 22.56
CA ASP A 197 0.10 6.28 22.21
C ASP A 197 0.68 6.86 20.92
N ASP A 198 2.00 6.72 20.72
CA ASP A 198 2.73 7.23 19.54
C ASP A 198 2.67 6.30 18.32
N PHE A 199 1.93 5.19 18.38
CA PHE A 199 1.82 4.26 17.26
C PHE A 199 1.01 4.87 16.12
N ILE A 200 1.56 4.87 14.91
CA ILE A 200 1.02 5.54 13.73
C ILE A 200 0.00 4.64 13.04
N ILE A 201 -1.15 5.17 12.65
CA ILE A 201 -2.16 4.47 11.84
C ILE A 201 -2.40 5.27 10.55
N GLY A 202 -1.97 4.72 9.43
CA GLY A 202 -2.25 5.25 8.10
C GLY A 202 -3.38 4.51 7.40
N TYR A 203 -4.03 5.18 6.45
CA TYR A 203 -4.99 4.54 5.55
C TYR A 203 -4.67 4.86 4.10
N ARG A 204 -4.52 3.81 3.26
CA ARG A 204 -4.24 3.96 1.83
C ARG A 204 -5.47 3.65 1.00
N LEU A 205 -5.77 4.50 -0.01
CA LEU A 205 -6.90 4.34 -0.91
C LEU A 205 -6.52 4.58 -2.38
N SER A 206 -7.30 4.00 -3.31
CA SER A 206 -7.36 4.40 -4.71
C SER A 206 -8.61 5.25 -4.92
N PRO A 207 -8.50 6.47 -5.50
CA PRO A 207 -9.62 7.41 -5.51
C PRO A 207 -10.64 7.16 -6.63
N GLU A 208 -10.26 6.46 -7.68
CA GLU A 208 -11.13 6.06 -8.79
C GLU A 208 -10.67 4.72 -9.36
N GLU A 209 -11.59 3.95 -9.91
CA GLU A 209 -11.31 2.73 -10.68
C GLU A 209 -11.92 2.79 -12.09
N ALA A 210 -11.49 1.89 -12.98
CA ALA A 210 -11.91 1.90 -14.39
C ALA A 210 -13.24 1.17 -14.62
N GLU A 211 -13.64 0.32 -13.70
CA GLU A 211 -14.83 -0.49 -13.73
C GLU A 211 -16.10 0.37 -13.70
N SER A 212 -17.20 -0.14 -14.29
CA SER A 212 -18.49 0.53 -14.28
C SER A 212 -19.62 -0.48 -13.97
N PRO A 213 -20.40 -0.29 -12.88
CA PRO A 213 -20.24 0.77 -11.89
C PRO A 213 -18.95 0.58 -11.07
N GLY A 214 -18.27 1.65 -10.70
CA GLY A 214 -17.01 1.58 -9.96
C GLY A 214 -16.84 2.73 -8.97
N ILE A 215 -15.69 2.78 -8.29
CA ILE A 215 -15.37 3.90 -7.41
C ILE A 215 -15.21 5.16 -8.24
N SER A 216 -16.06 6.13 -7.99
CA SER A 216 -15.98 7.51 -8.50
C SER A 216 -15.42 8.45 -7.43
N MET A 217 -15.09 9.69 -7.83
CA MET A 217 -14.64 10.70 -6.86
C MET A 217 -15.74 11.09 -5.85
N GLU A 218 -17.03 10.93 -6.20
CA GLU A 218 -18.14 11.15 -5.27
C GLU A 218 -18.17 10.07 -4.17
N ILE A 219 -17.91 8.79 -4.54
CA ILE A 219 -17.76 7.70 -3.55
C ILE A 219 -16.54 7.95 -2.66
N THR A 220 -15.44 8.43 -3.24
CA THR A 220 -14.22 8.77 -2.49
C THR A 220 -14.43 9.98 -1.57
N GLU A 221 -15.18 11.00 -2.00
CA GLU A 221 -15.57 12.13 -1.15
C GLU A 221 -16.26 11.64 0.12
N GLU A 222 -17.26 10.76 -0.04
CA GLU A 222 -17.99 10.20 1.11
C GLU A 222 -17.09 9.30 1.97
N LEU A 223 -16.24 8.45 1.35
CA LEU A 223 -15.27 7.66 2.11
C LEU A 223 -14.38 8.56 2.98
N ILE A 224 -13.84 9.64 2.42
CA ILE A 224 -13.01 10.59 3.18
C ILE A 224 -13.81 11.21 4.33
N HIS A 225 -15.07 11.57 4.12
CA HIS A 225 -15.93 12.12 5.19
C HIS A 225 -16.15 11.12 6.32
N GLN A 226 -16.27 9.81 6.02
CA GLN A 226 -16.43 8.75 7.01
C GLN A 226 -15.13 8.50 7.81
N ILE A 227 -13.98 8.45 7.13
CA ILE A 227 -12.72 8.04 7.78
C ILE A 227 -11.90 9.20 8.36
N ALA A 228 -12.03 10.42 7.84
CA ALA A 228 -11.22 11.56 8.29
C ALA A 228 -11.57 12.06 9.70
N ASN A 229 -12.65 11.55 10.31
CA ASN A 229 -12.99 11.79 11.72
C ASN A 229 -12.50 10.64 12.64
N LYS A 230 -11.90 9.59 12.07
CA LYS A 230 -11.27 8.51 12.83
C LYS A 230 -9.86 8.92 13.27
N PRO A 231 -9.29 8.31 14.31
CA PRO A 231 -7.96 8.62 14.78
C PRO A 231 -6.88 8.01 13.87
N LEU A 232 -6.85 8.46 12.62
CA LEU A 232 -5.83 8.19 11.62
C LEU A 232 -4.77 9.29 11.67
N ASP A 233 -3.52 8.92 11.46
CA ASP A 233 -2.39 9.84 11.44
C ASP A 233 -2.09 10.36 10.03
N TYR A 234 -2.50 9.66 8.97
CA TYR A 234 -2.42 10.13 7.59
C TYR A 234 -3.34 9.37 6.64
N ILE A 235 -3.64 9.99 5.49
CA ILE A 235 -4.21 9.34 4.31
C ILE A 235 -3.15 9.27 3.22
N HIS A 236 -3.02 8.10 2.58
CA HIS A 236 -2.10 7.86 1.46
C HIS A 236 -2.90 7.52 0.20
N VAL A 237 -2.76 8.30 -0.86
CA VAL A 237 -3.52 8.10 -2.10
C VAL A 237 -2.66 7.38 -3.14
N SER A 238 -3.12 6.22 -3.60
CA SER A 238 -2.45 5.41 -4.63
C SER A 238 -2.80 5.92 -6.02
N LEU A 239 -1.82 6.53 -6.71
CA LEU A 239 -1.94 7.04 -8.07
C LEU A 239 -0.74 6.67 -8.93
N MET A 240 -0.94 6.60 -10.24
CA MET A 240 0.15 6.47 -11.21
C MET A 240 0.85 7.81 -11.47
N ASP A 241 0.14 8.93 -11.27
CA ASP A 241 0.65 10.28 -11.48
C ASP A 241 -0.03 11.26 -10.51
N VAL A 242 0.78 12.03 -9.76
CA VAL A 242 0.30 13.08 -8.84
C VAL A 242 -0.48 14.18 -9.55
N ASN A 243 -0.22 14.41 -10.84
CA ASN A 243 -0.92 15.39 -11.67
C ASN A 243 -2.23 14.89 -12.26
N SER A 244 -2.59 13.61 -12.01
CA SER A 244 -3.76 13.00 -12.62
C SER A 244 -5.06 13.70 -12.21
N VAL A 245 -5.96 13.84 -13.20
CA VAL A 245 -7.26 14.48 -13.01
C VAL A 245 -8.38 13.44 -12.99
N THR A 246 -9.52 13.82 -12.45
CA THR A 246 -10.72 12.99 -12.39
C THR A 246 -11.25 12.72 -13.80
N ARG A 247 -11.74 11.49 -14.02
CA ARG A 247 -12.17 11.02 -15.34
C ARG A 247 -13.58 11.46 -15.71
N GLU A 248 -14.47 11.43 -14.75
CA GLU A 248 -15.90 11.66 -14.99
C GLU A 248 -16.60 12.24 -13.74
N GLY A 249 -17.93 12.39 -13.80
CA GLY A 249 -18.75 12.86 -12.69
C GLY A 249 -18.65 14.35 -12.40
N LYS A 250 -19.05 14.72 -11.22
CA LYS A 250 -19.13 16.10 -10.70
C LYS A 250 -17.78 16.83 -10.74
N TYR A 251 -16.68 16.10 -10.55
CA TYR A 251 -15.34 16.65 -10.41
C TYR A 251 -14.46 16.49 -11.66
N LYS A 252 -15.05 16.14 -12.80
CA LYS A 252 -14.31 15.87 -14.03
C LYS A 252 -13.30 16.95 -14.37
N GLY A 253 -12.03 16.54 -14.55
CA GLY A 253 -10.92 17.42 -14.92
C GLY A 253 -10.21 18.08 -13.74
N GLU A 254 -10.68 17.93 -12.50
CA GLU A 254 -10.00 18.43 -11.32
C GLU A 254 -8.90 17.44 -10.85
N ASN A 255 -7.83 17.96 -10.25
CA ASN A 255 -6.77 17.10 -9.72
C ASN A 255 -7.26 16.33 -8.49
N ARG A 256 -7.06 15.01 -8.52
CA ARG A 256 -7.55 14.08 -7.48
C ARG A 256 -6.99 14.38 -6.08
N LEU A 257 -5.69 14.66 -5.98
CA LEU A 257 -5.05 14.95 -4.69
C LEU A 257 -5.54 16.29 -4.12
N LYS A 258 -5.73 17.30 -4.95
CA LYS A 258 -6.29 18.59 -4.50
C LYS A 258 -7.69 18.45 -3.91
N LEU A 259 -8.56 17.66 -4.55
CA LEU A 259 -9.90 17.39 -4.04
C LEU A 259 -9.83 16.67 -2.69
N ILE A 260 -9.05 15.60 -2.61
CA ILE A 260 -8.91 14.82 -1.37
C ILE A 260 -8.33 15.69 -0.24
N HIS A 261 -7.32 16.51 -0.52
CA HIS A 261 -6.76 17.46 0.44
C HIS A 261 -7.82 18.43 0.97
N GLN A 262 -8.66 18.97 0.07
CA GLN A 262 -9.79 19.83 0.46
C GLN A 262 -10.79 19.10 1.37
N TRP A 263 -11.13 17.84 1.07
CA TRP A 263 -12.07 17.05 1.86
C TRP A 263 -11.51 16.61 3.21
N ILE A 264 -10.20 16.35 3.28
CA ILE A 264 -9.50 16.13 4.56
C ILE A 264 -9.57 17.39 5.42
N ASN A 265 -9.47 18.59 4.81
CA ASN A 265 -9.61 19.87 5.48
C ASN A 265 -8.73 20.03 6.74
N GLY A 266 -7.45 19.70 6.61
CA GLY A 266 -6.44 19.88 7.68
C GLY A 266 -6.56 18.93 8.87
N ARG A 267 -7.46 17.91 8.83
CA ARG A 267 -7.63 16.96 9.95
C ARG A 267 -6.44 16.00 10.09
N MET A 268 -5.76 15.70 9.00
CA MET A 268 -4.54 14.88 8.98
C MET A 268 -3.75 15.16 7.70
N PRO A 269 -2.45 14.80 7.65
CA PRO A 269 -1.63 14.90 6.46
C PRO A 269 -2.09 14.00 5.33
N LEU A 270 -1.85 14.45 4.08
CA LEU A 270 -2.02 13.70 2.85
C LEU A 270 -0.66 13.27 2.30
N ILE A 271 -0.54 11.98 1.98
CA ILE A 271 0.60 11.43 1.24
C ILE A 271 0.19 11.23 -0.21
N GLY A 272 0.89 11.89 -1.15
CA GLY A 272 0.73 11.70 -2.60
C GLY A 272 1.82 10.83 -3.20
N ILE A 273 1.46 9.96 -4.15
CA ILE A 273 2.38 9.11 -4.91
C ILE A 273 2.04 9.16 -6.40
N GLY A 274 3.03 9.01 -7.25
CA GLY A 274 2.88 8.77 -8.68
C GLY A 274 3.75 9.66 -9.54
N SER A 275 4.55 9.05 -10.43
CA SER A 275 5.43 9.69 -11.41
C SER A 275 6.34 10.80 -10.83
N VAL A 276 6.84 10.60 -9.63
CA VAL A 276 7.85 11.47 -9.01
C VAL A 276 9.22 10.87 -9.28
N PHE A 277 9.94 11.38 -10.28
CA PHE A 277 11.25 10.89 -10.72
C PHE A 277 12.36 11.95 -10.62
N THR A 278 11.99 13.19 -10.31
CA THR A 278 12.93 14.31 -10.18
C THR A 278 12.64 15.12 -8.91
N ALA A 279 13.58 15.97 -8.51
CA ALA A 279 13.38 16.93 -7.42
C ALA A 279 12.24 17.91 -7.73
N GLU A 280 12.10 18.31 -9.01
CA GLU A 280 11.03 19.22 -9.47
C GLU A 280 9.66 18.56 -9.35
N ASP A 281 9.51 17.27 -9.71
CA ASP A 281 8.26 16.53 -9.49
C ASP A 281 7.86 16.50 -8.01
N ALA A 282 8.84 16.26 -7.13
CA ALA A 282 8.59 16.23 -5.69
C ALA A 282 8.20 17.61 -5.16
N LEU A 283 8.84 18.67 -5.64
CA LEU A 283 8.53 20.05 -5.28
C LEU A 283 7.12 20.45 -5.78
N ASN A 284 6.79 20.08 -7.03
CA ASN A 284 5.45 20.30 -7.60
C ASN A 284 4.35 19.63 -6.75
N ALA A 285 4.56 18.39 -6.29
CA ALA A 285 3.59 17.69 -5.45
C ALA A 285 3.32 18.46 -4.13
N VAL A 286 4.36 19.02 -3.51
CA VAL A 286 4.24 19.76 -2.25
C VAL A 286 3.68 21.17 -2.48
N GLU A 287 4.27 21.96 -3.37
CA GLU A 287 3.97 23.39 -3.49
C GLU A 287 2.72 23.67 -4.33
N ASN A 288 2.52 22.92 -5.42
CA ASN A 288 1.44 23.21 -6.37
C ASN A 288 0.21 22.31 -6.15
N ILE A 289 0.40 21.05 -5.74
CA ILE A 289 -0.71 20.13 -5.46
C ILE A 289 -1.13 20.26 -3.99
N GLY A 290 -0.17 20.44 -3.06
CA GLY A 290 -0.45 20.72 -1.66
C GLY A 290 -0.44 19.48 -0.76
N VAL A 291 0.26 18.40 -1.16
CA VAL A 291 0.43 17.24 -0.28
C VAL A 291 1.50 17.52 0.78
N GLU A 292 1.28 17.09 2.02
CA GLU A 292 2.25 17.26 3.10
C GLU A 292 3.43 16.29 2.99
N PHE A 293 3.20 15.13 2.31
CA PHE A 293 4.23 14.10 2.13
C PHE A 293 4.19 13.56 0.69
N VAL A 294 5.37 13.23 0.17
CA VAL A 294 5.52 12.57 -1.12
C VAL A 294 6.01 11.13 -0.90
N ALA A 295 5.27 10.17 -1.42
CA ALA A 295 5.71 8.78 -1.44
C ALA A 295 6.49 8.48 -2.74
N LEU A 296 7.57 7.74 -2.60
CA LEU A 296 8.38 7.22 -3.70
C LEU A 296 8.12 5.73 -3.85
N GLY A 297 7.55 5.33 -4.97
CA GLY A 297 7.43 3.93 -5.35
C GLY A 297 8.51 3.57 -6.36
N ARG A 298 8.24 3.86 -7.63
CA ARG A 298 9.11 3.49 -8.75
C ARG A 298 10.49 4.14 -8.68
N GLU A 299 10.57 5.39 -8.26
CA GLU A 299 11.85 6.10 -8.21
C GLU A 299 12.82 5.51 -7.19
N ILE A 300 12.36 5.14 -6.00
CA ILE A 300 13.22 4.54 -4.97
C ILE A 300 13.72 3.14 -5.39
N LEU A 301 13.06 2.49 -6.37
CA LEU A 301 13.53 1.25 -6.98
C LEU A 301 14.65 1.52 -7.98
N LEU A 302 14.63 2.67 -8.67
CA LEU A 302 15.66 3.08 -9.61
C LEU A 302 16.87 3.66 -8.88
N ASP A 303 16.65 4.54 -7.92
CA ASP A 303 17.67 5.26 -7.16
C ASP A 303 17.40 5.23 -5.66
N TYR A 304 18.05 4.31 -4.95
CA TYR A 304 17.92 4.20 -3.49
C TYR A 304 18.50 5.42 -2.74
N ASP A 305 19.39 6.20 -3.36
CA ASP A 305 19.98 7.41 -2.81
C ASP A 305 19.28 8.72 -3.26
N PHE A 306 18.17 8.62 -3.99
CA PHE A 306 17.42 9.78 -4.52
C PHE A 306 17.23 10.89 -3.47
N VAL A 307 16.86 10.54 -2.24
CA VAL A 307 16.64 11.50 -1.15
C VAL A 307 17.92 12.19 -0.71
N ALA A 308 18.99 11.40 -0.54
CA ALA A 308 20.29 11.91 -0.16
C ALA A 308 20.82 12.88 -1.22
N LYS A 309 20.69 12.51 -2.51
CA LYS A 309 21.12 13.35 -3.63
C LYS A 309 20.43 14.71 -3.61
N ILE A 310 19.12 14.76 -3.41
CA ILE A 310 18.41 16.05 -3.30
C ILE A 310 18.86 16.85 -2.07
N LYS A 311 19.05 16.21 -0.89
CA LYS A 311 19.51 16.89 0.31
C LYS A 311 20.90 17.49 0.17
N GLU A 312 21.74 16.86 -0.64
CA GLU A 312 23.13 17.22 -0.86
C GLU A 312 23.35 18.13 -2.09
N GLY A 313 22.31 18.50 -2.83
CA GLY A 313 22.39 19.31 -4.04
C GLY A 313 23.03 18.59 -5.23
N ARG A 314 22.81 17.27 -5.33
CA ARG A 314 23.32 16.39 -6.39
C ARG A 314 22.21 15.83 -7.27
N GLU A 315 21.21 16.67 -7.61
CA GLU A 315 20.03 16.28 -8.39
C GLU A 315 20.40 15.79 -9.81
N ASP A 316 21.49 16.25 -10.36
CA ASP A 316 22.04 15.83 -11.66
C ASP A 316 22.58 14.39 -11.67
N GLU A 317 22.80 13.80 -10.50
CA GLU A 317 23.21 12.40 -10.33
C GLU A 317 22.01 11.44 -10.15
N ILE A 318 20.77 11.92 -10.16
CA ILE A 318 19.59 11.10 -9.98
C ILE A 318 19.43 10.10 -11.15
N ILE A 319 19.19 8.84 -10.79
CA ILE A 319 18.97 7.74 -11.73
C ILE A 319 17.47 7.59 -11.97
N ASN A 320 16.95 8.23 -12.99
CA ASN A 320 15.52 8.28 -13.30
C ASN A 320 15.05 7.29 -14.39
N ALA A 321 15.93 6.37 -14.81
CA ALA A 321 15.59 5.33 -15.79
C ALA A 321 16.34 4.02 -15.48
N PHE A 322 15.66 2.90 -15.67
CA PHE A 322 16.23 1.57 -15.53
C PHE A 322 17.24 1.28 -16.66
N ASP A 323 18.43 0.83 -16.30
CA ASP A 323 19.49 0.40 -17.22
C ASP A 323 19.74 -1.11 -17.05
N PRO A 324 19.34 -1.96 -18.00
CA PRO A 324 19.48 -3.40 -17.89
C PRO A 324 20.93 -3.89 -17.90
N ASN A 325 21.89 -3.00 -18.20
CA ASN A 325 23.34 -3.31 -18.21
C ASN A 325 24.04 -2.87 -16.90
N ARG A 326 23.31 -2.28 -15.96
CA ARG A 326 23.88 -1.67 -14.73
C ARG A 326 23.16 -2.16 -13.47
N GLU A 327 23.23 -3.48 -13.20
CA GLU A 327 22.67 -4.10 -12.00
C GLU A 327 23.23 -3.47 -10.72
N ASP A 328 24.52 -3.18 -10.71
CA ASP A 328 25.26 -2.52 -9.62
C ASP A 328 24.65 -1.19 -9.18
N GLN A 329 24.03 -0.48 -10.11
CA GLN A 329 23.47 0.86 -9.92
C GLN A 329 22.16 0.85 -9.14
N HIS A 330 21.33 -0.18 -9.32
CA HIS A 330 19.97 -0.23 -8.78
C HIS A 330 19.87 -0.96 -7.44
N TYR A 331 20.82 -1.83 -7.14
CA TYR A 331 20.87 -2.62 -5.90
C TYR A 331 19.50 -3.30 -5.61
N LEU A 332 19.00 -4.06 -6.58
CA LEU A 332 17.75 -4.82 -6.49
C LEU A 332 18.00 -6.24 -5.97
N THR A 333 16.98 -6.85 -5.40
CA THR A 333 17.01 -8.30 -5.17
C THR A 333 16.96 -9.06 -6.49
N PRO A 334 17.46 -10.31 -6.58
CA PRO A 334 17.47 -11.05 -7.84
C PRO A 334 16.09 -11.17 -8.50
N ASN A 335 15.04 -11.40 -7.70
CA ASN A 335 13.66 -11.48 -8.19
C ASN A 335 13.19 -10.15 -8.79
N LEU A 336 13.42 -9.04 -8.12
CA LEU A 336 13.07 -7.70 -8.64
C LEU A 336 13.86 -7.34 -9.88
N TRP A 337 15.15 -7.72 -9.94
CA TRP A 337 15.99 -7.53 -11.12
C TRP A 337 15.42 -8.24 -12.34
N GLU A 338 15.01 -9.50 -12.17
CA GLU A 338 14.39 -10.28 -13.23
C GLU A 338 13.07 -9.67 -13.70
N GLN A 339 12.18 -9.31 -12.77
CA GLN A 339 10.90 -8.66 -13.07
C GLN A 339 11.08 -7.34 -13.83
N PHE A 340 12.11 -6.55 -13.48
CA PHE A 340 12.42 -5.30 -14.18
C PHE A 340 12.92 -5.55 -15.60
N ASN A 341 13.78 -6.55 -15.79
CA ASN A 341 14.24 -6.96 -17.13
C ASN A 341 13.10 -7.44 -18.02
N GLN A 342 12.14 -8.17 -17.46
CA GLN A 342 10.94 -8.63 -18.17
C GLN A 342 9.92 -7.50 -18.44
N GLY A 343 10.12 -6.31 -17.86
CA GLY A 343 9.22 -5.16 -18.05
C GLY A 343 7.91 -5.25 -17.25
N PHE A 344 7.90 -6.04 -16.18
CA PHE A 344 6.74 -6.17 -15.30
C PHE A 344 6.31 -4.82 -14.68
N TYR A 345 7.29 -3.97 -14.35
CA TYR A 345 7.03 -2.62 -13.83
C TYR A 345 7.09 -1.56 -14.93
N PRO A 346 6.13 -0.61 -14.99
CA PRO A 346 6.14 0.49 -15.96
C PRO A 346 7.17 1.56 -15.53
N LEU A 347 8.44 1.26 -15.76
CA LEU A 347 9.57 2.16 -15.46
C LEU A 347 10.04 2.89 -16.72
N PRO A 348 10.56 4.12 -16.61
CA PRO A 348 11.42 4.69 -17.64
C PRO A 348 12.63 3.78 -17.87
N ARG A 349 13.03 3.57 -19.13
CA ARG A 349 14.10 2.65 -19.52
C ARG A 349 15.08 3.31 -20.47
N LYS A 350 16.39 2.99 -20.34
CA LYS A 350 17.46 3.49 -21.22
C LYS A 350 17.61 2.70 -22.52
N ASP A 351 17.03 1.53 -22.58
CA ASP A 351 17.08 0.61 -23.75
C ASP A 351 15.91 0.79 -24.74
N LYS A 352 15.09 1.84 -24.57
CA LYS A 352 13.94 2.17 -25.42
C LYS A 352 14.04 3.60 -25.96
#